data_b7febb204fac1952d77fd730ac2a7265
#
_entry.id   b7febb204fac1952d77fd730ac2a7265
#
_cell.length_a   1.000
_cell.length_b   1.000
_cell.length_c   1.000
_cell.angle_alpha   90.00
_cell.angle_beta   90.00
_cell.angle_gamma   90.00
#
_symmetry.space_group_name_H-M   'P 1'
#
loop_
_entity.id
_entity.type
_entity.pdbx_description
1 polymer ?
#
loop_
_entity_poly.entity_id
_entity_poly.type
_entity_poly.pdbx_seq_one_letter_code
_entity_poly.pdbx_strand_id
1 'polypeptide(L)'
;VGTVLEQGARVPLMLRYAKFQGDGLEKMSNSFINLDDGSVIPLSEVADIQRVEGPVSISRESGQRFAVIRTDVEGRDLVGFVEEAKELIASDLNMPEGYTLEWGGEFENQQRAASRLALVVPVALLLIAFILFLTFRSLKQTLIVLSNIPFALTGGLIALWVTGEFLSVPASVGFIALLGIAVLNGVVLMSHFNHLLAKGMEITNVVREGACRRLRPVMMTATICAIG
;
A
#
# COMPACT_ATOMS: atom_id res chain seq x y z
N VAL A 1 -40.93 25.82 -2.22
CA VAL A 1 -39.56 25.56 -2.65
C VAL A 1 -39.64 24.96 -4.05
N GLY A 2 -39.03 25.62 -5.04
CA GLY A 2 -39.07 25.21 -6.44
C GLY A 2 -37.74 25.43 -7.10
N THR A 3 -37.65 25.14 -8.41
CA THR A 3 -36.50 25.48 -9.24
C THR A 3 -36.92 26.42 -10.32
N VAL A 4 -36.19 27.49 -10.56
CA VAL A 4 -36.36 28.42 -11.68
C VAL A 4 -35.36 28.06 -12.77
N LEU A 5 -35.81 28.03 -14.02
CA LEU A 5 -34.96 27.85 -15.18
C LEU A 5 -34.60 29.25 -15.71
N GLU A 6 -33.36 29.62 -15.59
CA GLU A 6 -32.81 30.87 -16.10
C GLU A 6 -31.65 30.56 -17.04
N GLN A 7 -31.77 30.97 -18.31
CA GLN A 7 -30.76 30.76 -19.35
C GLN A 7 -30.24 29.30 -19.46
N GLY A 8 -31.11 28.28 -19.21
CA GLY A 8 -30.73 26.88 -19.31
C GLY A 8 -30.12 26.27 -18.01
N ALA A 9 -29.88 27.07 -16.99
CA ALA A 9 -29.46 26.62 -15.68
C ALA A 9 -30.64 26.44 -14.73
N ARG A 10 -30.64 25.38 -13.94
CA ARG A 10 -31.62 25.14 -12.85
C ARG A 10 -31.14 25.81 -11.58
N VAL A 11 -31.78 26.90 -11.18
CA VAL A 11 -31.48 27.62 -9.95
C VAL A 11 -32.50 27.23 -8.87
N PRO A 12 -32.08 26.71 -7.71
CA PRO A 12 -33.01 26.39 -6.63
C PRO A 12 -33.55 27.65 -5.99
N LEU A 13 -34.89 27.75 -5.89
CA LEU A 13 -35.56 28.83 -5.20
C LEU A 13 -35.66 28.46 -3.69
N MET A 14 -34.94 29.21 -2.85
CA MET A 14 -34.99 29.03 -1.40
C MET A 14 -35.70 30.21 -0.74
N LEU A 15 -36.76 29.92 -0.01
CA LEU A 15 -37.44 30.89 0.83
C LEU A 15 -36.83 30.84 2.24
N ARG A 16 -36.36 31.98 2.73
CA ARG A 16 -35.78 32.11 4.07
C ARG A 16 -36.36 33.34 4.78
N TYR A 17 -36.58 33.25 6.09
CA TYR A 17 -36.87 34.40 6.91
C TYR A 17 -35.65 35.37 6.93
N ALA A 18 -35.91 36.65 6.66
CA ALA A 18 -34.88 37.67 6.48
C ALA A 18 -33.99 37.94 7.71
N LYS A 19 -34.33 37.43 8.89
CA LYS A 19 -33.62 37.66 10.15
C LYS A 19 -33.05 36.38 10.80
N PHE A 20 -32.88 35.32 10.06
CA PHE A 20 -32.29 34.06 10.59
C PHE A 20 -30.75 34.07 10.61
N GLN A 21 -30.15 35.25 10.84
CA GLN A 21 -28.72 35.40 11.05
C GLN A 21 -28.47 35.61 12.56
N GLY A 22 -27.91 34.58 13.23
CA GLY A 22 -27.43 34.70 14.59
C GLY A 22 -27.86 33.56 15.51
N ASP A 23 -27.06 33.29 16.50
CA ASP A 23 -27.16 32.26 17.53
C ASP A 23 -28.58 32.08 18.06
N GLY A 24 -29.20 30.99 17.70
CA GLY A 24 -30.61 30.89 17.54
C GLY A 24 -31.35 29.90 18.38
N LEU A 25 -30.80 29.29 19.47
CA LEU A 25 -31.62 28.40 20.27
C LEU A 25 -32.80 29.12 20.88
N GLU A 26 -32.58 30.29 21.49
CA GLU A 26 -33.64 31.14 22.05
C GLU A 26 -34.61 31.68 20.98
N LYS A 27 -34.07 32.01 19.79
CA LYS A 27 -34.92 32.48 18.67
C LYS A 27 -35.75 31.36 18.05
N MET A 28 -35.18 30.11 18.01
CA MET A 28 -35.98 28.95 17.61
C MET A 28 -37.08 28.63 18.62
N SER A 29 -36.77 28.68 19.91
CA SER A 29 -37.74 28.45 20.97
C SER A 29 -38.90 29.44 20.92
N ASN A 30 -38.61 30.69 20.56
CA ASN A 30 -39.59 31.76 20.47
C ASN A 30 -40.23 31.90 19.05
N SER A 31 -39.93 30.97 18.13
CA SER A 31 -40.61 30.94 16.85
C SER A 31 -42.05 30.50 17.02
N PHE A 32 -42.98 31.16 16.30
CA PHE A 32 -44.40 30.91 16.40
C PHE A 32 -44.89 29.91 15.38
N ILE A 33 -45.78 29.03 15.80
CA ILE A 33 -46.51 28.11 14.92
C ILE A 33 -47.99 28.55 14.90
N ASN A 34 -48.52 28.66 13.67
CA ASN A 34 -49.95 28.92 13.49
C ASN A 34 -50.71 27.59 13.53
N LEU A 35 -51.71 27.49 14.37
CA LEU A 35 -52.64 26.37 14.46
C LEU A 35 -53.82 26.55 13.50
N ASP A 36 -54.52 25.47 13.18
CA ASP A 36 -55.66 25.47 12.25
C ASP A 36 -56.85 26.30 12.76
N ASP A 37 -56.93 26.54 14.09
CA ASP A 37 -57.93 27.39 14.71
C ASP A 37 -57.61 28.90 14.67
N GLY A 38 -56.46 29.26 14.05
CA GLY A 38 -55.97 30.64 13.93
C GLY A 38 -55.24 31.14 15.18
N SER A 39 -55.05 30.32 16.21
CA SER A 39 -54.20 30.64 17.35
C SER A 39 -52.71 30.47 17.01
N VAL A 40 -51.85 31.18 17.75
CA VAL A 40 -50.40 31.20 17.51
C VAL A 40 -49.70 30.84 18.82
N ILE A 41 -48.92 29.78 18.79
CA ILE A 41 -48.18 29.31 19.97
C ILE A 41 -46.68 29.30 19.69
N PRO A 42 -45.84 29.56 20.70
CA PRO A 42 -44.40 29.45 20.54
C PRO A 42 -43.97 27.99 20.42
N LEU A 43 -42.89 27.76 19.64
CA LEU A 43 -42.34 26.40 19.39
C LEU A 43 -41.93 25.71 20.70
N SER A 44 -41.53 26.47 21.73
CA SER A 44 -41.14 25.97 23.05
C SER A 44 -42.28 25.29 23.82
N GLU A 45 -43.54 25.54 23.46
CA GLU A 45 -44.70 24.87 24.12
C GLU A 45 -44.96 23.49 23.52
N VAL A 46 -44.53 23.24 22.30
CA VAL A 46 -44.81 21.96 21.59
C VAL A 46 -43.55 21.11 21.37
N ALA A 47 -42.36 21.67 21.60
CA ALA A 47 -41.09 20.96 21.37
C ALA A 47 -40.02 21.37 22.40
N ASP A 48 -39.31 20.40 22.92
CA ASP A 48 -38.09 20.63 23.70
C ASP A 48 -36.90 20.79 22.76
N ILE A 49 -36.30 21.99 22.76
CA ILE A 49 -35.23 22.35 21.84
C ILE A 49 -33.90 22.33 22.59
N GLN A 50 -33.10 21.33 22.31
CA GLN A 50 -31.80 21.13 22.95
C GLN A 50 -30.66 21.19 21.91
N ARG A 51 -29.49 21.71 22.33
CA ARG A 51 -28.27 21.60 21.54
C ARG A 51 -27.61 20.26 21.81
N VAL A 52 -27.55 19.43 20.81
CA VAL A 52 -26.91 18.11 20.89
C VAL A 52 -25.65 18.11 20.03
N GLU A 53 -24.59 17.59 20.60
CA GLU A 53 -23.39 17.31 19.80
C GLU A 53 -23.62 16.06 18.95
N GLY A 54 -23.39 16.18 17.67
CA GLY A 54 -23.55 15.09 16.72
C GLY A 54 -22.42 15.08 15.70
N PRO A 55 -22.25 14.01 14.95
CA PRO A 55 -21.21 13.92 13.94
C PRO A 55 -21.42 14.97 12.85
N VAL A 56 -20.35 15.71 12.53
CA VAL A 56 -20.36 16.78 11.51
C VAL A 56 -20.68 16.23 10.12
N SER A 57 -20.29 14.98 9.86
CA SER A 57 -20.53 14.28 8.59
C SER A 57 -20.87 12.83 8.85
N ILE A 58 -21.89 12.33 8.16
CA ILE A 58 -22.28 10.92 8.18
C ILE A 58 -21.94 10.34 6.80
N SER A 59 -20.87 9.57 6.73
CA SER A 59 -20.48 8.88 5.50
C SER A 59 -21.28 7.58 5.34
N ARG A 60 -21.61 7.24 4.09
CA ARG A 60 -22.30 6.00 3.73
C ARG A 60 -21.62 5.34 2.54
N GLU A 61 -21.51 4.03 2.64
CA GLU A 61 -21.05 3.17 1.56
C GLU A 61 -22.05 2.02 1.39
N SER A 62 -22.46 1.75 0.17
CA SER A 62 -23.48 0.72 -0.14
C SER A 62 -24.77 0.84 0.70
N GLY A 63 -25.16 2.09 1.05
CA GLY A 63 -26.35 2.38 1.88
C GLY A 63 -26.16 2.27 3.39
N GLN A 64 -25.05 1.71 3.86
CA GLN A 64 -24.71 1.59 5.29
C GLN A 64 -23.88 2.79 5.76
N ARG A 65 -24.03 3.17 7.03
CA ARG A 65 -23.19 4.19 7.66
C ARG A 65 -21.85 3.56 8.02
N PHE A 66 -20.77 4.30 7.82
CA PHE A 66 -19.46 3.88 8.28
C PHE A 66 -18.72 5.03 8.97
N ALA A 67 -17.84 4.66 9.88
CA ALA A 67 -16.87 5.56 10.50
C ALA A 67 -15.46 5.04 10.23
N VAL A 68 -14.53 5.94 9.94
CA VAL A 68 -13.13 5.59 9.69
C VAL A 68 -12.31 5.97 10.91
N ILE A 69 -11.65 4.98 11.50
CA ILE A 69 -10.61 5.18 12.50
C ILE A 69 -9.28 5.10 11.77
N ARG A 70 -8.53 6.18 11.77
CA ARG A 70 -7.22 6.25 11.13
C ARG A 70 -6.13 6.33 12.17
N THR A 71 -5.14 5.46 12.02
CA THR A 71 -3.93 5.44 12.84
C THR A 71 -2.70 5.40 11.95
N ASP A 72 -1.64 6.07 12.34
CA ASP A 72 -0.33 5.97 11.72
C ASP A 72 0.56 5.09 12.61
N VAL A 73 1.37 4.25 11.98
CA VAL A 73 2.27 3.32 12.68
C VAL A 73 3.71 3.79 12.49
N GLU A 74 4.39 4.13 13.59
CA GLU A 74 5.79 4.53 13.58
C GLU A 74 6.63 3.56 14.41
N GLY A 75 7.84 3.26 13.96
CA GLY A 75 8.82 2.48 14.71
C GLY A 75 8.55 0.98 14.82
N ARG A 76 7.55 0.45 14.14
CA ARG A 76 7.24 -0.98 14.09
C ARG A 76 6.65 -1.43 12.75
N ASP A 77 6.65 -2.73 12.51
CA ASP A 77 6.05 -3.32 11.31
C ASP A 77 4.53 -3.12 11.26
N LEU A 78 4.04 -2.65 10.10
CA LEU A 78 2.62 -2.38 9.87
C LEU A 78 1.76 -3.65 9.92
N VAL A 79 2.24 -4.75 9.34
CA VAL A 79 1.49 -6.02 9.28
C VAL A 79 1.35 -6.61 10.68
N GLY A 80 2.46 -6.69 11.43
CA GLY A 80 2.45 -7.16 12.80
C GLY A 80 1.59 -6.32 13.74
N PHE A 81 1.58 -4.98 13.55
CA PHE A 81 0.68 -4.11 14.30
C PHE A 81 -0.80 -4.41 14.03
N VAL A 82 -1.18 -4.56 12.77
CA VAL A 82 -2.58 -4.84 12.40
C VAL A 82 -3.01 -6.23 12.86
N GLU A 83 -2.14 -7.23 12.78
CA GLU A 83 -2.45 -8.58 13.27
C GLU A 83 -2.67 -8.58 14.78
N GLU A 84 -1.80 -7.93 15.56
CA GLU A 84 -1.97 -7.75 17.00
C GLU A 84 -3.25 -6.99 17.34
N ALA A 85 -3.54 -5.91 16.61
CA ALA A 85 -4.78 -5.14 16.80
C ALA A 85 -6.04 -5.96 16.48
N LYS A 86 -5.99 -6.83 15.47
CA LYS A 86 -7.10 -7.76 15.16
C LYS A 86 -7.34 -8.74 16.30
N GLU A 87 -6.29 -9.30 16.88
CA GLU A 87 -6.40 -10.24 18.00
C GLU A 87 -6.97 -9.55 19.24
N LEU A 88 -6.45 -8.37 19.60
CA LEU A 88 -6.94 -7.60 20.73
C LEU A 88 -8.40 -7.18 20.58
N ILE A 89 -8.79 -6.69 19.41
CA ILE A 89 -10.18 -6.29 19.16
C ILE A 89 -11.11 -7.50 19.17
N ALA A 90 -10.69 -8.63 18.64
CA ALA A 90 -11.48 -9.86 18.66
C ALA A 90 -11.68 -10.41 20.07
N SER A 91 -10.70 -10.20 20.99
CA SER A 91 -10.78 -10.66 22.37
C SER A 91 -11.59 -9.71 23.26
N ASP A 92 -11.45 -8.42 23.09
CA ASP A 92 -11.93 -7.42 24.04
C ASP A 92 -13.23 -6.73 23.60
N LEU A 93 -13.51 -6.72 22.28
CA LEU A 93 -14.64 -6.00 21.72
C LEU A 93 -15.77 -6.96 21.34
N ASN A 94 -16.88 -6.90 22.06
CA ASN A 94 -18.10 -7.58 21.64
C ASN A 94 -18.89 -6.65 20.70
N MET A 95 -18.79 -6.91 19.39
CA MET A 95 -19.45 -6.10 18.36
C MET A 95 -20.97 -6.29 18.44
N PRO A 96 -21.76 -5.20 18.50
CA PRO A 96 -23.21 -5.28 18.39
C PRO A 96 -23.65 -5.88 17.04
N GLU A 97 -24.83 -6.51 17.03
CA GLU A 97 -25.40 -7.06 15.79
C GLU A 97 -25.53 -5.95 14.71
N GLY A 98 -25.11 -6.26 13.50
CA GLY A 98 -25.16 -5.34 12.37
C GLY A 98 -23.92 -4.45 12.18
N TYR A 99 -22.93 -4.53 13.06
CA TYR A 99 -21.64 -3.87 12.87
C TYR A 99 -20.61 -4.82 12.26
N THR A 100 -19.84 -4.31 11.30
CA THR A 100 -18.72 -5.01 10.70
C THR A 100 -17.47 -4.16 10.79
N LEU A 101 -16.31 -4.79 11.00
CA LEU A 101 -15.02 -4.14 11.04
C LEU A 101 -14.24 -4.53 9.79
N GLU A 102 -13.83 -3.53 9.01
CA GLU A 102 -12.98 -3.73 7.83
C GLU A 102 -11.62 -3.06 8.02
N TRP A 103 -10.58 -3.78 7.68
CA TRP A 103 -9.20 -3.30 7.74
C TRP A 103 -8.77 -2.87 6.36
N GLY A 104 -8.51 -1.58 6.19
CA GLY A 104 -8.17 -0.99 4.89
C GLY A 104 -6.86 -0.21 4.90
N GLY A 105 -6.65 0.53 3.83
CA GLY A 105 -5.50 1.41 3.67
C GLY A 105 -4.23 0.68 3.22
N GLU A 106 -3.08 1.09 3.75
CA GLU A 106 -1.77 0.59 3.32
C GLU A 106 -1.57 -0.90 3.65
N PHE A 107 -2.12 -1.38 4.76
CA PHE A 107 -2.13 -2.79 5.13
C PHE A 107 -2.73 -3.68 4.04
N GLU A 108 -3.90 -3.30 3.52
CA GLU A 108 -4.58 -4.06 2.46
C GLU A 108 -3.76 -4.06 1.17
N ASN A 109 -3.19 -2.91 0.81
CA ASN A 109 -2.32 -2.79 -0.36
C ASN A 109 -1.07 -3.67 -0.21
N GLN A 110 -0.46 -3.69 0.97
CA GLN A 110 0.70 -4.54 1.26
C GLN A 110 0.34 -6.02 1.18
N GLN A 111 -0.78 -6.43 1.72
CA GLN A 111 -1.23 -7.83 1.66
C GLN A 111 -1.56 -8.26 0.22
N ARG A 112 -2.22 -7.42 -0.56
CA ARG A 112 -2.47 -7.67 -2.00
C ARG A 112 -1.17 -7.74 -2.79
N ALA A 113 -0.22 -6.85 -2.52
CA ALA A 113 1.09 -6.88 -3.18
C ALA A 113 1.85 -8.16 -2.83
N ALA A 114 1.93 -8.53 -1.54
CA ALA A 114 2.59 -9.73 -1.08
C ALA A 114 2.00 -11.01 -1.71
N SER A 115 0.68 -11.13 -1.77
CA SER A 115 0.02 -12.29 -2.39
C SER A 115 0.29 -12.40 -3.89
N ARG A 116 0.31 -11.28 -4.61
CA ARG A 116 0.68 -11.26 -6.04
C ARG A 116 2.14 -11.61 -6.26
N LEU A 117 3.04 -11.06 -5.44
CA LEU A 117 4.47 -11.33 -5.53
C LEU A 117 4.80 -12.79 -5.21
N ALA A 118 4.11 -13.40 -4.25
CA ALA A 118 4.25 -14.82 -3.91
C ALA A 118 3.99 -15.76 -5.10
N LEU A 119 3.16 -15.36 -6.05
CA LEU A 119 2.92 -16.10 -7.29
C LEU A 119 3.88 -15.69 -8.42
N VAL A 120 4.05 -14.39 -8.63
CA VAL A 120 4.78 -13.85 -9.79
C VAL A 120 6.29 -14.12 -9.68
N VAL A 121 6.87 -13.99 -8.49
CA VAL A 121 8.33 -14.17 -8.29
C VAL A 121 8.78 -15.60 -8.59
N PRO A 122 8.16 -16.67 -8.06
CA PRO A 122 8.54 -18.05 -8.44
C PRO A 122 8.38 -18.34 -9.92
N VAL A 123 7.30 -17.86 -10.55
CA VAL A 123 7.07 -18.05 -11.99
C VAL A 123 8.17 -17.35 -12.80
N ALA A 124 8.52 -16.13 -12.44
CA ALA A 124 9.61 -15.39 -13.08
C ALA A 124 10.96 -16.10 -12.92
N LEU A 125 11.27 -16.62 -11.73
CA LEU A 125 12.49 -17.37 -11.46
C LEU A 125 12.55 -18.66 -12.26
N LEU A 126 11.45 -19.38 -12.40
CA LEU A 126 11.38 -20.57 -13.26
C LEU A 126 11.60 -20.22 -14.73
N LEU A 127 11.00 -19.13 -15.20
CA LEU A 127 11.20 -18.68 -16.58
C LEU A 127 12.68 -18.27 -16.83
N ILE A 128 13.27 -17.54 -15.89
CA ILE A 128 14.69 -17.18 -15.94
C ILE A 128 15.56 -18.44 -15.95
N ALA A 129 15.31 -19.40 -15.07
CA ALA A 129 16.04 -20.66 -15.03
C ALA A 129 15.93 -21.43 -16.36
N PHE A 130 14.75 -21.45 -16.96
CA PHE A 130 14.52 -22.06 -18.25
C PHE A 130 15.29 -21.38 -19.38
N ILE A 131 15.26 -20.05 -19.45
CA ILE A 131 16.01 -19.27 -20.44
C ILE A 131 17.52 -19.48 -20.28
N LEU A 132 18.02 -19.49 -19.03
CA LEU A 132 19.44 -19.75 -18.74
C LEU A 132 19.85 -21.16 -19.17
N PHE A 133 18.99 -22.14 -18.93
CA PHE A 133 19.24 -23.51 -19.38
C PHE A 133 19.30 -23.60 -20.89
N LEU A 134 18.43 -22.93 -21.63
CA LEU A 134 18.48 -22.87 -23.09
C LEU A 134 19.76 -22.19 -23.60
N THR A 135 20.18 -21.14 -22.89
CA THR A 135 21.38 -20.36 -23.26
C THR A 135 22.66 -21.12 -23.04
N PHE A 136 22.84 -21.73 -21.88
CA PHE A 136 24.07 -22.43 -21.52
C PHE A 136 24.07 -23.92 -21.89
N ARG A 137 22.91 -24.49 -22.17
CA ARG A 137 22.70 -25.93 -22.41
C ARG A 137 23.36 -26.84 -21.36
N SER A 138 23.49 -26.33 -20.14
CA SER A 138 24.14 -27.00 -19.01
C SER A 138 23.44 -26.65 -17.71
N LEU A 139 22.88 -27.66 -17.07
CA LEU A 139 22.22 -27.50 -15.78
C LEU A 139 23.17 -27.02 -14.69
N LYS A 140 24.44 -27.48 -14.72
CA LYS A 140 25.47 -27.03 -13.76
C LYS A 140 25.73 -25.53 -13.86
N GLN A 141 25.88 -25.00 -15.07
CA GLN A 141 26.11 -23.55 -15.27
C GLN A 141 24.90 -22.72 -14.88
N THR A 142 23.69 -23.19 -15.19
CA THR A 142 22.44 -22.56 -14.78
C THR A 142 22.34 -22.48 -13.25
N LEU A 143 22.62 -23.59 -12.56
CA LEU A 143 22.59 -23.61 -11.09
C LEU A 143 23.64 -22.69 -10.45
N ILE A 144 24.84 -22.61 -11.04
CA ILE A 144 25.88 -21.68 -10.56
C ILE A 144 25.40 -20.22 -10.68
N VAL A 145 24.78 -19.85 -11.79
CA VAL A 145 24.23 -18.50 -11.96
C VAL A 145 23.09 -18.24 -10.97
N LEU A 146 22.17 -19.19 -10.79
CA LEU A 146 21.05 -19.07 -9.84
C LEU A 146 21.53 -19.04 -8.38
N SER A 147 22.67 -19.65 -8.05
CA SER A 147 23.22 -19.60 -6.69
C SER A 147 23.61 -18.18 -6.24
N ASN A 148 23.75 -17.22 -7.15
CA ASN A 148 23.94 -15.81 -6.78
C ASN A 148 22.70 -15.19 -6.14
N ILE A 149 21.52 -15.73 -6.40
CA ILE A 149 20.24 -15.21 -5.88
C ILE A 149 20.20 -15.25 -4.34
N PRO A 150 20.44 -16.39 -3.65
CA PRO A 150 20.49 -16.43 -2.20
C PRO A 150 21.49 -15.44 -1.59
N PHE A 151 22.67 -15.30 -2.20
CA PHE A 151 23.68 -14.35 -1.72
C PHE A 151 23.21 -12.89 -1.85
N ALA A 152 22.55 -12.56 -2.96
CA ALA A 152 21.99 -11.23 -3.16
C ALA A 152 20.89 -10.93 -2.13
N LEU A 153 20.00 -11.89 -1.87
CA LEU A 153 18.94 -11.77 -0.87
C LEU A 153 19.51 -11.57 0.55
N THR A 154 20.54 -12.33 0.93
CA THR A 154 21.18 -12.15 2.25
C THR A 154 21.78 -10.76 2.40
N GLY A 155 22.39 -10.21 1.35
CA GLY A 155 22.90 -8.83 1.34
C GLY A 155 21.78 -7.80 1.55
N GLY A 156 20.64 -7.96 0.87
CA GLY A 156 19.48 -7.10 1.02
C GLY A 156 18.86 -7.18 2.43
N LEU A 157 18.77 -8.38 3.01
CA LEU A 157 18.27 -8.57 4.39
C LEU A 157 19.19 -7.93 5.43
N ILE A 158 20.51 -8.08 5.25
CA ILE A 158 21.49 -7.42 6.13
C ILE A 158 21.37 -5.90 6.03
N ALA A 159 21.17 -5.36 4.84
CA ALA A 159 20.98 -3.92 4.64
C ALA A 159 19.73 -3.42 5.38
N LEU A 160 18.58 -4.09 5.26
CA LEU A 160 17.36 -3.77 6.01
C LEU A 160 17.60 -3.83 7.52
N TRP A 161 18.31 -4.84 8.00
CA TRP A 161 18.60 -4.97 9.42
C TRP A 161 19.50 -3.84 9.96
N VAL A 162 20.53 -3.46 9.20
CA VAL A 162 21.46 -2.37 9.59
C VAL A 162 20.77 -1.00 9.55
N THR A 163 19.87 -0.76 8.59
CA THR A 163 19.12 0.49 8.49
C THR A 163 17.94 0.57 9.47
N GLY A 164 17.55 -0.55 10.07
CA GLY A 164 16.38 -0.62 10.95
C GLY A 164 15.04 -0.53 10.21
N GLU A 165 15.06 -0.68 8.89
CA GLU A 165 13.88 -0.60 8.05
C GLU A 165 13.11 -1.93 8.02
N PHE A 166 11.78 -1.83 7.99
CA PHE A 166 10.90 -3.00 7.90
C PHE A 166 10.66 -3.42 6.45
N LEU A 167 10.33 -4.70 6.27
CA LEU A 167 9.98 -5.23 4.95
C LEU A 167 8.66 -4.60 4.49
N SER A 168 8.76 -3.68 3.56
CA SER A 168 7.65 -2.94 2.96
C SER A 168 7.45 -3.28 1.48
N VAL A 169 6.38 -2.79 0.86
CA VAL A 169 6.17 -2.94 -0.59
C VAL A 169 7.33 -2.35 -1.41
N PRO A 170 7.84 -1.13 -1.12
CA PRO A 170 9.02 -0.60 -1.79
C PRO A 170 10.27 -1.49 -1.62
N ALA A 171 10.50 -2.01 -0.42
CA ALA A 171 11.61 -2.94 -0.17
C ALA A 171 11.48 -4.22 -1.01
N SER A 172 10.27 -4.77 -1.13
CA SER A 172 9.99 -5.95 -1.96
C SER A 172 10.29 -5.70 -3.44
N VAL A 173 9.95 -4.52 -3.96
CA VAL A 173 10.32 -4.10 -5.33
C VAL A 173 11.84 -3.98 -5.48
N GLY A 174 12.53 -3.43 -4.47
CA GLY A 174 13.99 -3.38 -4.42
C GLY A 174 14.63 -4.77 -4.49
N PHE A 175 14.07 -5.75 -3.77
CA PHE A 175 14.52 -7.15 -3.84
C PHE A 175 14.36 -7.75 -5.23
N ILE A 176 13.26 -7.47 -5.94
CA ILE A 176 13.05 -7.94 -7.31
C ILE A 176 14.11 -7.35 -8.25
N ALA A 177 14.39 -6.06 -8.15
CA ALA A 177 15.46 -5.41 -8.91
C ALA A 177 16.83 -6.02 -8.61
N LEU A 178 17.14 -6.27 -7.34
CA LEU A 178 18.37 -6.91 -6.88
C LEU A 178 18.53 -8.32 -7.47
N LEU A 179 17.46 -9.11 -7.53
CA LEU A 179 17.46 -10.43 -8.18
C LEU A 179 17.82 -10.34 -9.66
N GLY A 180 17.24 -9.38 -10.39
CA GLY A 180 17.55 -9.15 -11.80
C GLY A 180 19.02 -8.82 -12.05
N ILE A 181 19.59 -7.93 -11.23
CA ILE A 181 21.00 -7.52 -11.32
C ILE A 181 21.94 -8.69 -10.97
N ALA A 182 21.60 -9.48 -9.92
CA ALA A 182 22.39 -10.63 -9.52
C ALA A 182 22.47 -11.69 -10.63
N VAL A 183 21.33 -11.99 -11.27
CA VAL A 183 21.28 -12.92 -12.41
C VAL A 183 22.05 -12.37 -13.59
N LEU A 184 21.88 -11.09 -13.94
CA LEU A 184 22.59 -10.45 -15.05
C LEU A 184 24.11 -10.54 -14.87
N ASN A 185 24.64 -10.21 -13.69
CA ASN A 185 26.05 -10.30 -13.37
C ASN A 185 26.56 -11.75 -13.47
N GLY A 186 25.77 -12.71 -12.98
CA GLY A 186 26.09 -14.13 -13.09
C GLY A 186 26.16 -14.64 -14.54
N VAL A 187 25.20 -14.23 -15.38
CA VAL A 187 25.15 -14.60 -16.81
C VAL A 187 26.35 -14.04 -17.54
N VAL A 188 26.70 -12.77 -17.35
CA VAL A 188 27.82 -12.09 -18.02
C VAL A 188 29.14 -12.72 -17.62
N LEU A 189 29.29 -13.08 -16.32
CA LEU A 189 30.49 -13.75 -15.82
C LEU A 189 30.63 -15.16 -16.43
N MET A 190 29.54 -15.95 -16.40
CA MET A 190 29.55 -17.32 -16.92
C MET A 190 29.79 -17.36 -18.44
N SER A 191 29.19 -16.44 -19.19
CA SER A 191 29.41 -16.29 -20.63
C SER A 191 30.88 -15.97 -20.93
N HIS A 192 31.50 -15.12 -20.10
CA HIS A 192 32.95 -14.80 -20.25
C HIS A 192 33.82 -16.02 -19.94
N PHE A 193 33.53 -16.80 -18.91
CA PHE A 193 34.21 -18.04 -18.60
C PHE A 193 34.12 -19.04 -19.76
N ASN A 194 32.93 -19.24 -20.32
CA ASN A 194 32.74 -20.11 -21.47
C ASN A 194 33.58 -19.67 -22.71
N HIS A 195 33.67 -18.35 -22.90
CA HIS A 195 34.51 -17.81 -23.99
C HIS A 195 36.02 -18.07 -23.77
N LEU A 196 36.50 -17.97 -22.54
CA LEU A 196 37.92 -18.28 -22.21
C LEU A 196 38.20 -19.78 -22.31
N LEU A 197 37.28 -20.63 -21.85
CA LEU A 197 37.35 -22.07 -22.01
C LEU A 197 37.41 -22.49 -23.48
N ALA A 198 36.60 -21.86 -24.35
CA ALA A 198 36.59 -22.12 -25.78
C ALA A 198 37.92 -21.74 -26.46
N LYS A 199 38.72 -20.85 -25.85
CA LYS A 199 40.07 -20.52 -26.27
C LYS A 199 41.16 -21.51 -25.82
N GLY A 200 40.76 -22.58 -25.11
CA GLY A 200 41.65 -23.61 -24.63
C GLY A 200 42.40 -23.28 -23.32
N MET A 201 41.93 -22.26 -22.57
CA MET A 201 42.53 -21.93 -21.28
C MET A 201 42.17 -22.98 -20.22
N GLU A 202 43.10 -23.25 -19.32
CA GLU A 202 42.86 -24.12 -18.16
C GLU A 202 41.85 -23.49 -17.19
N ILE A 203 40.99 -24.31 -16.61
CA ILE A 203 39.86 -23.89 -15.77
C ILE A 203 40.25 -22.96 -14.63
N THR A 204 41.42 -23.24 -13.98
CA THR A 204 41.93 -22.43 -12.88
C THR A 204 42.29 -21.02 -13.33
N ASN A 205 42.92 -20.90 -14.50
CA ASN A 205 43.27 -19.63 -15.10
C ASN A 205 42.07 -18.87 -15.63
N VAL A 206 41.06 -19.58 -16.18
CA VAL A 206 39.78 -19.01 -16.62
C VAL A 206 39.06 -18.31 -15.46
N VAL A 207 38.95 -18.98 -14.30
CA VAL A 207 38.30 -18.41 -13.13
C VAL A 207 39.03 -17.18 -12.63
N ARG A 208 40.38 -17.27 -12.48
CA ARG A 208 41.19 -16.16 -11.97
C ARG A 208 41.16 -14.95 -12.92
N GLU A 209 41.47 -15.15 -14.20
CA GLU A 209 41.56 -14.08 -15.19
C GLU A 209 40.16 -13.50 -15.49
N GLY A 210 39.14 -14.37 -15.62
CA GLY A 210 37.79 -13.95 -15.91
C GLY A 210 37.18 -13.13 -14.76
N ALA A 211 37.40 -13.53 -13.50
CA ALA A 211 36.97 -12.77 -12.34
C ALA A 211 37.68 -11.41 -12.26
N CYS A 212 39.03 -11.37 -12.45
CA CYS A 212 39.78 -10.11 -12.42
C CYS A 212 39.31 -9.12 -13.48
N ARG A 213 39.09 -9.59 -14.72
CA ARG A 213 38.63 -8.74 -15.81
C ARG A 213 37.23 -8.20 -15.64
N ARG A 214 36.34 -8.93 -14.93
CA ARG A 214 34.95 -8.55 -14.68
C ARG A 214 34.74 -7.81 -13.35
N LEU A 215 35.74 -7.78 -12.49
CA LEU A 215 35.64 -7.10 -11.19
C LEU A 215 35.27 -5.62 -11.37
N ARG A 216 35.92 -4.90 -12.28
CA ARG A 216 35.68 -3.47 -12.49
C ARG A 216 34.26 -3.14 -12.96
N PRO A 217 33.71 -3.78 -14.02
CA PRO A 217 32.30 -3.57 -14.41
C PRO A 217 31.29 -3.93 -13.32
N VAL A 218 31.49 -5.05 -12.61
CA VAL A 218 30.59 -5.48 -11.52
C VAL A 218 30.62 -4.48 -10.37
N MET A 219 31.78 -4.01 -9.95
CA MET A 219 31.91 -3.00 -8.90
C MET A 219 31.25 -1.67 -9.31
N MET A 220 31.40 -1.24 -10.57
CA MET A 220 30.71 -0.05 -11.08
C MET A 220 29.19 -0.20 -11.02
N THR A 221 28.67 -1.35 -11.48
CA THR A 221 27.22 -1.62 -11.43
C THR A 221 26.71 -1.64 -9.99
N ALA A 222 27.42 -2.32 -9.09
CA ALA A 222 27.07 -2.38 -7.68
C ALA A 222 27.06 -0.99 -7.02
N THR A 223 28.08 -0.16 -7.31
CA THR A 223 28.15 1.20 -6.77
C THR A 223 27.02 2.09 -7.28
N ILE A 224 26.70 2.01 -8.58
CA ILE A 224 25.58 2.76 -9.16
C ILE A 224 24.26 2.34 -8.51
N CYS A 225 24.04 1.04 -8.33
CA CYS A 225 22.80 0.53 -7.68
C CYS A 225 22.73 0.86 -6.18
N ALA A 226 23.84 1.10 -5.52
CA ALA A 226 23.84 1.47 -4.10
C ALA A 226 23.59 2.98 -3.86
N ILE A 227 23.88 3.81 -4.85
CA ILE A 227 23.77 5.27 -4.76
C ILE A 227 22.47 5.77 -5.42
N GLY A 228 21.95 5.10 -6.43
CA GLY A 228 20.73 5.47 -7.18
C GLY A 228 19.50 4.79 -6.69
#